data_3652245c742efe73c5cac11c4920a3c6
#
_entry.id   3652245c742efe73c5cac11c4920a3c6
#
_cell.length_a   1.000
_cell.length_b   1.000
_cell.length_c   1.000
_cell.angle_alpha   90.00
_cell.angle_beta   90.00
_cell.angle_gamma   90.00
#
_symmetry.space_group_name_H-M   'P 1'
#
loop_
_entity.id
_entity.type
_entity.pdbx_description
1 polymer ?
#
loop_
_entity_poly.entity_id
_entity_poly.type
_entity_poly.pdbx_seq_one_letter_code
_entity_poly.pdbx_strand_id
1 'polypeptide(L)'
;MGAAVLEVPLAGQGLRSAAGELVDWRVSCFREPAGEALLDAVERRVRGLIQRFEPTVVAIESPSGVRLQMSPALGGLVARIRSAARGAGLRFVAVSPAEVRKRVCGSETATRKEMAEKLAERFEGLGRYCEGVGEVRIPVGRREGKRESYKVSSWQKEYWGPMFAAVGVGYAIVAGFE
;
A
#
# COMPACT_ATOMS: atom_id res chain seq x y z
N MET A 1 -5.45 -1.65 5.87
CA MET A 1 -5.43 -1.15 4.48
C MET A 1 -4.28 -0.19 4.34
N GLY A 2 -3.42 -0.38 3.33
CA GLY A 2 -2.45 0.62 2.90
C GLY A 2 -3.10 1.61 1.92
N ALA A 3 -2.68 2.87 1.97
CA ALA A 3 -3.03 3.89 1.00
C ALA A 3 -1.81 4.78 0.73
N ALA A 4 -1.67 5.22 -0.52
CA ALA A 4 -0.65 6.17 -0.94
C ALA A 4 -1.25 7.12 -1.98
N VAL A 5 -0.75 8.35 -2.00
CA VAL A 5 -1.09 9.36 -3.00
C VAL A 5 0.21 9.82 -3.66
N LEU A 6 0.28 9.67 -4.96
CA LEU A 6 1.38 10.16 -5.79
C LEU A 6 0.87 11.27 -6.68
N GLU A 7 1.61 12.36 -6.74
CA GLU A 7 1.39 13.47 -7.66
C GLU A 7 2.40 13.36 -8.81
N VAL A 8 1.89 13.46 -10.04
CA VAL A 8 2.72 13.41 -11.25
C VAL A 8 2.77 14.83 -11.82
N PRO A 9 3.96 15.43 -11.97
CA PRO A 9 4.10 16.71 -12.63
C PRO A 9 3.51 16.67 -14.03
N LEU A 10 2.74 17.68 -14.41
CA LEU A 10 2.27 17.82 -15.77
C LEU A 10 3.46 17.96 -16.72
N ALA A 11 3.36 17.32 -17.89
CA ALA A 11 4.40 17.37 -18.92
C ALA A 11 4.73 18.84 -19.25
N GLY A 12 6.00 19.23 -19.04
CA GLY A 12 6.49 20.61 -19.26
C GLY A 12 7.04 21.34 -18.03
N GLN A 13 6.79 20.85 -16.81
CA GLN A 13 7.41 21.37 -15.59
C GLN A 13 8.60 20.46 -15.26
N GLY A 14 9.80 20.89 -15.60
CA GLY A 14 11.10 20.26 -15.41
C GLY A 14 11.13 18.99 -14.54
N LEU A 15 11.13 17.83 -15.17
CA LEU A 15 11.12 16.50 -14.57
C LEU A 15 12.29 16.32 -13.59
N ARG A 16 12.06 16.47 -12.30
CA ARG A 16 13.00 16.00 -11.29
C ARG A 16 12.90 14.50 -11.04
N SER A 17 11.77 13.85 -11.39
CA SER A 17 11.61 12.40 -11.32
C SER A 17 10.44 11.93 -12.18
N ALA A 18 10.67 10.99 -13.09
CA ALA A 18 9.62 10.26 -13.83
C ALA A 18 8.68 9.44 -12.90
N ALA A 19 9.05 9.29 -11.64
CA ALA A 19 8.34 8.49 -10.64
C ALA A 19 7.19 9.23 -9.94
N GLY A 20 7.02 10.54 -10.17
CA GLY A 20 6.11 11.36 -9.39
C GLY A 20 6.63 11.65 -7.97
N GLU A 21 5.89 12.46 -7.24
CA GLU A 21 6.12 12.80 -5.83
C GLU A 21 5.16 12.03 -4.93
N LEU A 22 5.67 11.46 -3.83
CA LEU A 22 4.85 10.79 -2.84
C LEU A 22 4.31 11.82 -1.84
N VAL A 23 3.05 12.20 -2.00
CA VAL A 23 2.40 13.27 -1.22
C VAL A 23 1.84 12.76 0.11
N ASP A 24 1.28 11.56 0.12
CA ASP A 24 0.70 10.95 1.32
C ASP A 24 0.85 9.44 1.29
N TRP A 25 1.15 8.85 2.45
CA TRP A 25 1.21 7.40 2.64
C TRP A 25 0.82 7.03 4.05
N ARG A 26 0.03 5.96 4.18
CA ARG A 26 -0.49 5.55 5.49
C ARG A 26 -0.95 4.11 5.54
N VAL A 27 -1.06 3.60 6.77
CA VAL A 27 -1.82 2.39 7.08
C VAL A 27 -3.04 2.78 7.87
N SER A 28 -4.20 2.28 7.46
CA SER A 28 -5.46 2.41 8.20
C SER A 28 -5.82 1.06 8.78
N CYS A 29 -6.01 1.02 10.09
CA CYS A 29 -6.57 -0.11 10.81
C CYS A 29 -8.05 0.13 11.06
N PHE A 30 -8.87 -0.88 10.83
CA PHE A 30 -10.30 -0.84 11.04
C PHE A 30 -10.64 -1.69 12.26
N ARG A 31 -11.54 -1.21 13.10
CA ARG A 31 -12.01 -1.92 14.32
C ARG A 31 -13.34 -2.64 14.08
N GLU A 32 -13.94 -2.35 12.95
CA GLU A 32 -15.21 -2.94 12.54
C GLU A 32 -15.03 -4.45 12.30
N PRO A 33 -16.02 -5.26 12.74
CA PRO A 33 -16.00 -6.69 12.45
C PRO A 33 -16.08 -6.94 10.94
N ALA A 34 -15.59 -8.10 10.50
CA ALA A 34 -15.72 -8.52 9.11
C ALA A 34 -17.20 -8.52 8.67
N GLY A 35 -17.47 -8.00 7.48
CA GLY A 35 -18.81 -7.88 6.91
C GLY A 35 -19.10 -6.48 6.40
N GLU A 36 -20.38 -6.10 6.28
CA GLU A 36 -20.83 -4.83 5.71
C GLU A 36 -20.27 -3.61 6.45
N ALA A 37 -20.22 -3.65 7.79
CA ALA A 37 -19.68 -2.55 8.58
C ALA A 37 -18.22 -2.23 8.23
N LEU A 38 -17.39 -3.24 7.99
CA LEU A 38 -16.02 -3.07 7.54
C LEU A 38 -15.96 -2.49 6.11
N LEU A 39 -16.80 -3.00 5.21
CA LEU A 39 -16.87 -2.51 3.82
C LEU A 39 -17.27 -1.04 3.79
N ASP A 40 -18.25 -0.64 4.59
CA ASP A 40 -18.68 0.75 4.72
C ASP A 40 -17.59 1.65 5.31
N ALA A 41 -16.86 1.17 6.31
CA ALA A 41 -15.74 1.91 6.90
C ALA A 41 -14.62 2.15 5.89
N VAL A 42 -14.27 1.14 5.10
CA VAL A 42 -13.26 1.26 4.04
C VAL A 42 -13.75 2.20 2.93
N GLU A 43 -15.01 2.08 2.50
CA GLU A 43 -15.57 2.97 1.48
C GLU A 43 -15.54 4.43 1.94
N ARG A 44 -16.00 4.73 3.17
CA ARG A 44 -15.90 6.09 3.74
C ARG A 44 -14.47 6.61 3.74
N ARG A 45 -13.50 5.75 4.07
CA ARG A 45 -12.07 6.12 4.05
C ARG A 45 -11.59 6.46 2.65
N VAL A 46 -11.94 5.66 1.66
CA VAL A 46 -11.58 5.90 0.25
C VAL A 46 -12.21 7.18 -0.26
N ARG A 47 -13.51 7.41 0.01
CA ARG A 47 -14.20 8.66 -0.37
C ARG A 47 -13.54 9.88 0.27
N GLY A 48 -13.14 9.79 1.54
CA GLY A 48 -12.42 10.87 2.22
C GLY A 48 -11.04 11.16 1.59
N LEU A 49 -10.33 10.15 1.10
CA LEU A 49 -9.08 10.35 0.35
C LEU A 49 -9.35 11.00 -1.02
N ILE A 50 -10.38 10.55 -1.74
CA ILE A 50 -10.79 11.14 -3.02
C ILE A 50 -11.13 12.63 -2.84
N GLN A 51 -11.94 12.97 -1.85
CA GLN A 51 -12.32 14.35 -1.56
C GLN A 51 -11.15 15.24 -1.15
N ARG A 52 -10.18 14.67 -0.42
CA ARG A 52 -9.04 15.44 0.08
C ARG A 52 -7.99 15.73 -1.00
N PHE A 53 -7.73 14.77 -1.86
CA PHE A 53 -6.61 14.82 -2.79
C PHE A 53 -7.04 15.00 -4.25
N GLU A 54 -8.33 14.91 -4.53
CA GLU A 54 -8.92 15.07 -5.88
C GLU A 54 -8.12 14.33 -6.98
N PRO A 55 -7.82 13.02 -6.79
CA PRO A 55 -7.00 12.29 -7.74
C PRO A 55 -7.69 12.12 -9.08
N THR A 56 -6.94 11.89 -10.14
CA THR A 56 -7.48 11.52 -11.47
C THR A 56 -7.64 10.02 -11.64
N VAL A 57 -6.90 9.22 -10.85
CA VAL A 57 -6.89 7.77 -10.93
C VAL A 57 -6.97 7.17 -9.52
N VAL A 58 -7.81 6.16 -9.36
CA VAL A 58 -7.79 5.26 -8.20
C VAL A 58 -7.25 3.91 -8.66
N ALA A 59 -6.16 3.48 -8.06
CA ALA A 59 -5.51 2.21 -8.37
C ALA A 59 -5.51 1.26 -7.18
N ILE A 60 -5.63 -0.04 -7.43
CA ILE A 60 -5.51 -1.08 -6.41
C ILE A 60 -4.58 -2.20 -6.87
N GLU A 61 -3.96 -2.89 -5.90
CA GLU A 61 -3.38 -4.19 -6.17
C GLU A 61 -4.51 -5.19 -6.40
N SER A 62 -4.56 -5.78 -7.59
CA SER A 62 -5.57 -6.78 -7.93
C SER A 62 -5.33 -8.06 -7.12
N PRO A 63 -6.29 -8.51 -6.31
CA PRO A 63 -6.14 -9.81 -5.67
C PRO A 63 -6.13 -10.91 -6.73
N SER A 64 -5.32 -11.95 -6.52
CA SER A 64 -5.31 -13.11 -7.41
C SER A 64 -6.69 -13.76 -7.46
N GLY A 65 -7.06 -14.38 -8.59
CA GLY A 65 -8.34 -15.07 -8.74
C GLY A 65 -8.61 -16.09 -7.63
N VAL A 66 -7.58 -16.82 -7.19
CA VAL A 66 -7.66 -17.76 -6.06
C VAL A 66 -8.05 -17.04 -4.76
N ARG A 67 -7.44 -15.86 -4.45
CA ARG A 67 -7.79 -15.09 -3.26
C ARG A 67 -9.21 -14.53 -3.32
N LEU A 68 -9.69 -14.12 -4.48
CA LEU A 68 -11.07 -13.67 -4.65
C LEU A 68 -12.08 -14.79 -4.40
N GLN A 69 -11.77 -16.00 -4.87
CA GLN A 69 -12.61 -17.17 -4.62
C GLN A 69 -12.64 -17.57 -3.14
N MET A 70 -11.51 -17.45 -2.45
CA MET A 70 -11.40 -17.80 -1.03
C MET A 70 -11.93 -16.73 -0.07
N SER A 71 -12.17 -15.51 -0.53
CA SER A 71 -12.64 -14.39 0.31
C SER A 71 -13.65 -13.52 -0.43
N PRO A 72 -14.96 -13.85 -0.33
CA PRO A 72 -16.03 -13.05 -0.89
C PRO A 72 -16.01 -11.59 -0.39
N ALA A 73 -15.59 -11.37 0.87
CA ALA A 73 -15.43 -10.03 1.43
C ALA A 73 -14.41 -9.17 0.66
N LEU A 74 -13.35 -9.80 0.14
CA LEU A 74 -12.36 -9.09 -0.68
C LEU A 74 -12.95 -8.65 -2.03
N GLY A 75 -13.78 -9.49 -2.64
CA GLY A 75 -14.53 -9.13 -3.84
C GLY A 75 -15.47 -7.96 -3.61
N GLY A 76 -16.21 -7.97 -2.52
CA GLY A 76 -17.08 -6.87 -2.08
C GLY A 76 -16.31 -5.57 -1.89
N LEU A 77 -15.13 -5.64 -1.24
CA LEU A 77 -14.25 -4.50 -1.03
C LEU A 77 -13.81 -3.86 -2.36
N VAL A 78 -13.32 -4.66 -3.30
CA VAL A 78 -12.89 -4.20 -4.63
C VAL A 78 -14.06 -3.56 -5.36
N ALA A 79 -15.25 -4.15 -5.31
CA ALA A 79 -16.45 -3.61 -5.94
C ALA A 79 -16.85 -2.25 -5.35
N ARG A 80 -16.78 -2.08 -4.01
CA ARG A 80 -17.07 -0.81 -3.33
C ARG A 80 -16.07 0.29 -3.70
N ILE A 81 -14.77 0.00 -3.70
CA ILE A 81 -13.74 0.96 -4.10
C ILE A 81 -13.93 1.38 -5.56
N ARG A 82 -14.20 0.42 -6.44
CA ARG A 82 -14.50 0.71 -7.86
C ARG A 82 -15.74 1.59 -8.03
N SER A 83 -16.80 1.31 -7.29
CA SER A 83 -18.03 2.11 -7.31
C SER A 83 -17.77 3.53 -6.79
N ALA A 84 -17.03 3.70 -5.72
CA ALA A 84 -16.65 5.01 -5.19
C ALA A 84 -15.84 5.84 -6.20
N ALA A 85 -14.86 5.22 -6.87
CA ALA A 85 -14.07 5.86 -7.91
C ALA A 85 -14.95 6.29 -9.11
N ARG A 86 -15.79 5.39 -9.63
CA ARG A 86 -16.71 5.69 -10.75
C ARG A 86 -17.71 6.78 -10.39
N GLY A 87 -18.29 6.75 -9.19
CA GLY A 87 -19.21 7.76 -8.70
C GLY A 87 -18.59 9.16 -8.60
N ALA A 88 -17.26 9.23 -8.48
CA ALA A 88 -16.47 10.47 -8.49
C ALA A 88 -15.94 10.83 -9.90
N GLY A 89 -16.31 10.08 -10.95
CA GLY A 89 -15.81 10.31 -12.31
C GLY A 89 -14.35 9.93 -12.55
N LEU A 90 -13.74 9.12 -11.64
CA LEU A 90 -12.32 8.78 -11.68
C LEU A 90 -12.06 7.50 -12.47
N ARG A 91 -10.89 7.43 -13.11
CA ARG A 91 -10.38 6.20 -13.69
C ARG A 91 -10.04 5.20 -12.58
N PHE A 92 -10.52 3.97 -12.69
CA PHE A 92 -10.19 2.87 -11.79
C PHE A 92 -9.27 1.87 -12.50
N VAL A 93 -8.14 1.53 -11.86
CA VAL A 93 -7.15 0.60 -12.39
C VAL A 93 -6.85 -0.48 -11.36
N ALA A 94 -6.75 -1.72 -11.80
CA ALA A 94 -6.32 -2.85 -10.99
C ALA A 94 -5.03 -3.44 -11.58
N VAL A 95 -3.97 -3.51 -10.78
CA VAL A 95 -2.64 -3.96 -11.21
C VAL A 95 -2.29 -5.26 -10.47
N SER A 96 -1.76 -6.26 -11.18
CA SER A 96 -1.37 -7.51 -10.54
C SER A 96 -0.13 -7.32 -9.64
N PRO A 97 -0.01 -8.09 -8.54
CA PRO A 97 1.20 -8.05 -7.70
C PRO A 97 2.49 -8.35 -8.47
N ALA A 98 2.41 -9.21 -9.48
CA ALA A 98 3.56 -9.55 -10.34
C ALA A 98 4.00 -8.33 -11.16
N GLU A 99 3.04 -7.63 -11.77
CA GLU A 99 3.33 -6.44 -12.55
C GLU A 99 3.87 -5.30 -11.69
N VAL A 100 3.32 -5.09 -10.50
CA VAL A 100 3.86 -4.12 -9.54
C VAL A 100 5.33 -4.43 -9.25
N ARG A 101 5.66 -5.69 -8.90
CA ARG A 101 7.04 -6.10 -8.63
C ARG A 101 7.95 -5.93 -9.83
N LYS A 102 7.48 -6.29 -11.03
CA LYS A 102 8.23 -6.10 -12.26
C LYS A 102 8.59 -4.64 -12.51
N ARG A 103 7.64 -3.73 -12.32
CA ARG A 103 7.86 -2.29 -12.52
C ARG A 103 8.73 -1.66 -11.45
N VAL A 104 8.59 -2.07 -10.19
CA VAL A 104 9.38 -1.53 -9.07
C VAL A 104 10.80 -2.10 -9.05
N CYS A 105 10.93 -3.43 -9.22
CA CYS A 105 12.18 -4.17 -8.99
C CYS A 105 12.81 -4.73 -10.27
N GLY A 106 12.15 -4.62 -11.41
CA GLY A 106 12.58 -5.29 -12.66
C GLY A 106 12.30 -6.80 -12.70
N SER A 107 11.70 -7.38 -11.68
CA SER A 107 11.42 -8.82 -11.55
C SER A 107 10.05 -9.10 -10.98
N GLU A 108 9.30 -10.01 -11.61
CA GLU A 108 7.98 -10.45 -11.12
C GLU A 108 8.06 -11.29 -9.85
N THR A 109 9.22 -11.89 -9.58
CA THR A 109 9.50 -12.78 -8.44
C THR A 109 10.11 -12.04 -7.25
N ALA A 110 10.36 -10.73 -7.37
CA ALA A 110 10.90 -9.92 -6.29
C ALA A 110 10.09 -10.08 -5.00
N THR A 111 10.78 -10.12 -3.88
CA THR A 111 10.16 -10.23 -2.57
C THR A 111 9.53 -8.90 -2.13
N ARG A 112 8.65 -8.96 -1.13
CA ARG A 112 8.10 -7.73 -0.52
C ARG A 112 9.19 -6.86 0.12
N LYS A 113 10.26 -7.48 0.62
CA LYS A 113 11.39 -6.77 1.21
C LYS A 113 12.15 -6.00 0.14
N GLU A 114 12.53 -6.64 -0.96
CA GLU A 114 13.20 -5.98 -2.09
C GLU A 114 12.36 -4.85 -2.66
N MET A 115 11.05 -5.06 -2.77
CA MET A 115 10.14 -4.00 -3.22
C MET A 115 10.12 -2.81 -2.25
N ALA A 116 10.09 -3.05 -0.94
CA ALA A 116 10.11 -1.98 0.06
C ALA A 116 11.44 -1.22 0.04
N GLU A 117 12.56 -1.93 -0.07
CA GLU A 117 13.90 -1.33 -0.19
C GLU A 117 14.01 -0.45 -1.43
N LYS A 118 13.55 -0.94 -2.59
CA LYS A 118 13.56 -0.17 -3.84
C LYS A 118 12.67 1.07 -3.80
N LEU A 119 11.50 0.98 -3.18
CA LEU A 119 10.62 2.14 -2.99
C LEU A 119 11.22 3.14 -2.00
N ALA A 120 11.91 2.68 -0.95
CA ALA A 120 12.59 3.54 0.00
C ALA A 120 13.81 4.26 -0.59
N GLU A 121 14.56 3.62 -1.50
CA GLU A 121 15.61 4.27 -2.28
C GLU A 121 15.06 5.42 -3.14
N ARG A 122 13.83 5.30 -3.60
CA ARG A 122 13.19 6.23 -4.53
C ARG A 122 12.41 7.36 -3.85
N PHE A 123 11.80 7.05 -2.71
CA PHE A 123 11.00 7.98 -1.93
C PHE A 123 11.61 8.15 -0.54
N GLU A 124 12.35 9.24 -0.33
CA GLU A 124 13.12 9.51 0.89
C GLU A 124 12.31 9.34 2.18
N GLY A 125 11.04 9.73 2.18
CA GLY A 125 10.15 9.58 3.34
C GLY A 125 9.88 8.14 3.78
N LEU A 126 10.19 7.13 2.95
CA LEU A 126 9.95 5.72 3.24
C LEU A 126 11.12 5.02 3.93
N GLY A 127 12.34 5.56 3.87
CA GLY A 127 13.56 4.93 4.41
C GLY A 127 13.39 4.49 5.87
N ARG A 128 12.85 5.35 6.72
CA ARG A 128 12.60 5.06 8.14
C ARG A 128 11.69 3.84 8.41
N TYR A 129 10.85 3.46 7.45
CA TYR A 129 9.97 2.29 7.59
C TYR A 129 10.63 1.00 7.11
N CYS A 130 11.68 1.09 6.28
CA CYS A 130 12.53 -0.03 5.91
C CYS A 130 13.57 -0.33 6.99
N GLU A 131 14.23 0.72 7.51
CA GLU A 131 15.23 0.63 8.56
C GLU A 131 14.62 0.32 9.91
N GLY A 132 13.40 0.78 10.17
CA GLY A 132 12.65 0.63 11.42
C GLY A 132 12.21 -0.80 11.75
N VAL A 133 12.71 -1.78 11.01
CA VAL A 133 12.76 -3.18 11.46
C VAL A 133 13.88 -3.35 12.47
N GLY A 134 14.27 -2.29 13.15
CA GLY A 134 15.12 -2.32 14.31
C GLY A 134 14.43 -3.04 15.46
N GLU A 135 15.21 -3.76 16.23
CA GLU A 135 14.82 -4.55 17.41
C GLU A 135 13.97 -3.75 18.40
N VAL A 136 12.65 -3.77 18.27
CA VAL A 136 11.77 -3.38 19.38
C VAL A 136 11.88 -4.48 20.42
N ARG A 137 12.61 -4.24 21.47
CA ARG A 137 12.67 -5.12 22.63
C ARG A 137 11.34 -5.04 23.36
N ILE A 138 10.46 -5.99 23.12
CA ILE A 138 9.28 -6.18 23.95
C ILE A 138 9.77 -6.89 25.22
N PRO A 139 9.63 -6.27 26.40
CA PRO A 139 9.98 -6.95 27.63
C PRO A 139 8.99 -8.08 27.85
N VAL A 140 9.45 -9.31 27.69
CA VAL A 140 8.68 -10.48 28.12
C VAL A 140 8.76 -10.60 29.63
N GLY A 141 7.60 -10.83 30.26
CA GLY A 141 7.45 -10.91 31.67
C GLY A 141 8.51 -11.79 32.37
N ARG A 142 8.96 -11.33 33.52
CA ARG A 142 9.95 -11.96 34.39
C ARG A 142 9.63 -13.44 34.62
N ARG A 143 10.35 -14.30 33.92
CA ARG A 143 10.67 -15.65 34.38
C ARG A 143 12.17 -15.75 34.46
N GLU A 144 12.65 -15.91 35.70
CA GLU A 144 14.01 -16.34 36.07
C GLU A 144 15.18 -15.67 35.36
N GLY A 145 15.42 -14.39 35.60
CA GLY A 145 16.76 -13.79 35.50
C GLY A 145 17.44 -13.72 34.13
N LYS A 146 16.90 -14.29 33.07
CA LYS A 146 17.44 -14.22 31.69
C LYS A 146 16.60 -13.32 30.83
N ARG A 147 17.20 -12.22 30.37
CA ARG A 147 16.64 -11.41 29.28
C ARG A 147 16.78 -12.19 27.97
N GLU A 148 15.72 -12.85 27.54
CA GLU A 148 15.66 -13.34 26.16
C GLU A 148 15.38 -12.16 25.23
N SER A 149 16.33 -11.89 24.33
CA SER A 149 16.15 -10.94 23.26
C SER A 149 15.23 -11.54 22.21
N TYR A 150 14.00 -11.06 22.14
CA TYR A 150 13.09 -11.47 21.07
C TYR A 150 13.50 -10.79 19.77
N LYS A 151 13.68 -11.59 18.72
CA LYS A 151 13.76 -11.09 17.34
C LYS A 151 12.48 -10.35 17.03
N VAL A 152 12.59 -9.09 16.69
CA VAL A 152 11.46 -8.28 16.30
C VAL A 152 10.74 -8.90 15.15
N SER A 153 9.53 -9.10 15.43
CA SER A 153 8.62 -9.94 14.74
C SER A 153 8.16 -9.41 13.38
N SER A 154 7.76 -10.36 12.55
CA SER A 154 6.96 -10.24 11.37
C SER A 154 5.85 -9.16 11.41
N TRP A 155 5.33 -8.76 12.59
CA TRP A 155 4.17 -7.85 12.65
C TRP A 155 4.47 -6.42 12.15
N GLN A 156 5.66 -5.89 12.38
CA GLN A 156 6.02 -4.57 11.83
C GLN A 156 6.15 -4.63 10.32
N LYS A 157 6.72 -5.71 9.78
CA LYS A 157 6.74 -5.96 8.33
C LYS A 157 5.33 -6.14 7.80
N GLU A 158 4.47 -6.82 8.54
CA GLU A 158 3.06 -6.99 8.22
C GLU A 158 2.28 -5.68 8.34
N TYR A 159 2.63 -4.83 9.31
CA TYR A 159 1.98 -3.54 9.49
C TYR A 159 2.28 -2.56 8.34
N TRP A 160 3.54 -2.43 7.94
CA TRP A 160 3.94 -1.53 6.86
C TRP A 160 3.79 -2.12 5.46
N GLY A 161 3.72 -3.43 5.34
CA GLY A 161 3.57 -4.14 4.07
C GLY A 161 2.46 -3.61 3.18
N PRO A 162 1.22 -3.38 3.69
CA PRO A 162 0.14 -2.78 2.90
C PRO A 162 0.42 -1.36 2.40
N MET A 163 1.20 -0.58 3.13
CA MET A 163 1.61 0.76 2.70
C MET A 163 2.58 0.68 1.52
N PHE A 164 3.63 -0.14 1.62
CA PHE A 164 4.56 -0.34 0.52
C PHE A 164 3.88 -0.92 -0.72
N ALA A 165 2.91 -1.82 -0.55
CA ALA A 165 2.11 -2.32 -1.66
C ALA A 165 1.33 -1.19 -2.34
N ALA A 166 0.72 -0.28 -1.58
CA ALA A 166 -0.03 0.86 -2.13
C ALA A 166 0.89 1.85 -2.87
N VAL A 167 2.07 2.16 -2.30
CA VAL A 167 3.08 3.00 -2.98
C VAL A 167 3.56 2.34 -4.26
N GLY A 168 3.84 1.03 -4.22
CA GLY A 168 4.25 0.26 -5.39
C GLY A 168 3.21 0.26 -6.51
N VAL A 169 1.92 0.15 -6.18
CA VAL A 169 0.83 0.27 -7.15
C VAL A 169 0.82 1.66 -7.78
N GLY A 170 0.88 2.71 -6.96
CA GLY A 170 0.94 4.09 -7.46
C GLY A 170 2.13 4.31 -8.40
N TYR A 171 3.32 3.88 -7.97
CA TYR A 171 4.53 3.93 -8.79
C TYR A 171 4.37 3.16 -10.12
N ALA A 172 3.82 1.94 -10.07
CA ALA A 172 3.61 1.13 -11.26
C ALA A 172 2.65 1.78 -12.28
N ILE A 173 1.66 2.53 -11.80
CA ILE A 173 0.76 3.30 -12.67
C ILE A 173 1.51 4.46 -13.32
N VAL A 174 2.26 5.23 -12.54
CA VAL A 174 3.03 6.39 -13.04
C VAL A 174 4.06 5.96 -14.09
N ALA A 175 4.86 4.94 -13.78
CA ALA A 175 5.85 4.38 -14.70
C ALA A 175 5.27 3.70 -15.95
N GLY A 176 3.98 3.43 -15.98
CA GLY A 176 3.30 2.84 -17.13
C GLY A 176 2.61 3.83 -18.05
N PHE A 177 2.71 5.12 -17.75
CA PHE A 177 2.27 6.21 -18.63
C PHE A 177 3.38 6.71 -19.56
N GLU A 178 4.61 6.12 -19.46
CA GLU A 178 5.69 6.32 -20.42
C GLU A 178 5.51 5.38 -21.62
#